data_fefdcd7704d3b9a6c18ac7e4cb78b564
#
_entry.id   fefdcd7704d3b9a6c18ac7e4cb78b564
#
_cell.length_a   1.000
_cell.length_b   1.000
_cell.length_c   1.000
_cell.angle_alpha   90.00
_cell.angle_beta   90.00
_cell.angle_gamma   90.00
#
_symmetry.space_group_name_H-M   'P 1'
#
loop_
_entity.id
_entity.type
_entity.pdbx_description
1 polymer ?
#
loop_
_entity_poly.entity_id
_entity_poly.type
_entity_poly.pdbx_seq_one_letter_code
_entity_poly.pdbx_strand_id
1 'polypeptide(L)'
;MAVAIRLRREGAKNSPYYKIVVADQRRARDGKFIEIIGTYDPRKEGENFSIQLDRADYWVGVGARPSQTVGSIMTKARKKIAV
;
A
#
# COMPACT_ATOMS: atom_id res chain seq x y z
N MET A 1 9.25 -12.77 -11.08
CA MET A 1 8.53 -11.51 -11.23
C MET A 1 8.91 -10.56 -10.09
N ALA A 2 9.32 -9.35 -10.41
CA ALA A 2 9.65 -8.37 -9.39
C ALA A 2 8.42 -7.53 -9.07
N VAL A 3 7.65 -7.95 -8.08
CA VAL A 3 6.41 -7.28 -7.67
C VAL A 3 6.66 -6.55 -6.36
N ALA A 4 6.16 -5.32 -6.27
CA ALA A 4 6.28 -4.50 -5.08
C ALA A 4 4.91 -4.02 -4.61
N ILE A 5 4.76 -3.83 -3.31
CA ILE A 5 3.59 -3.18 -2.72
C ILE A 5 4.05 -1.81 -2.24
N ARG A 6 3.49 -0.77 -2.81
CA ARG A 6 3.96 0.59 -2.54
C ARG A 6 2.85 1.61 -2.58
N LEU A 7 3.18 2.82 -2.18
CA LEU A 7 2.24 3.94 -2.22
C LEU A 7 2.32 4.62 -3.58
N ARG A 8 1.15 4.97 -4.11
CA ARG A 8 1.03 5.78 -5.31
C ARG A 8 0.34 7.08 -4.94
N ARG A 9 0.98 8.20 -5.27
CA ARG A 9 0.41 9.51 -4.96
C ARG A 9 -0.81 9.78 -5.83
N GLU A 10 -1.87 10.23 -5.18
CA GLU A 10 -3.12 10.64 -5.82
C GLU A 10 -3.56 11.97 -5.23
N GLY A 11 -4.67 12.49 -5.71
CA GLY A 11 -5.27 13.69 -5.17
C GLY A 11 -4.73 14.96 -5.77
N ALA A 12 -5.18 16.09 -5.24
CA ALA A 12 -4.79 17.42 -5.71
C ALA A 12 -3.41 17.81 -5.19
N LYS A 13 -2.83 18.84 -5.79
CA LYS A 13 -1.50 19.34 -5.44
C LYS A 13 -1.40 19.69 -3.94
N ASN A 14 -2.45 20.28 -3.38
CA ASN A 14 -2.46 20.72 -1.99
C ASN A 14 -3.15 19.74 -1.03
N SER A 15 -3.64 18.63 -1.54
CA SER A 15 -4.34 17.62 -0.76
C SER A 15 -3.96 16.22 -1.22
N PRO A 16 -2.69 15.85 -1.09
CA PRO A 16 -2.25 14.53 -1.54
C PRO A 16 -2.76 13.43 -0.61
N TYR A 17 -3.13 12.33 -1.21
CA TYR A 17 -3.34 11.08 -0.49
C TYR A 17 -2.70 9.97 -1.32
N TYR A 18 -2.63 8.78 -0.75
CA TYR A 18 -1.92 7.68 -1.40
C TYR A 18 -2.82 6.47 -1.50
N LYS A 19 -2.66 5.74 -2.59
CA LYS A 19 -3.25 4.40 -2.72
C LYS A 19 -2.14 3.39 -2.50
N ILE A 20 -2.47 2.31 -1.80
CA ILE A 20 -1.55 1.20 -1.60
C ILE A 20 -1.76 0.26 -2.77
N VAL A 21 -0.76 0.13 -3.62
CA VAL A 21 -0.89 -0.60 -4.87
C VAL A 21 0.14 -1.71 -4.96
N VAL A 22 -0.24 -2.78 -5.66
CA VAL A 22 0.66 -3.86 -6.06
C VAL A 22 1.07 -3.59 -7.50
N ALA A 23 2.36 -3.49 -7.75
CA ALA A 23 2.86 -3.14 -9.07
C ALA A 23 4.12 -3.91 -9.42
N ASP A 24 4.32 -4.11 -10.72
CA ASP A 24 5.55 -4.68 -11.24
C ASP A 24 6.61 -3.57 -11.25
N GLN A 25 7.73 -3.81 -10.56
CA GLN A 25 8.81 -2.84 -10.47
C GLN A 25 9.35 -2.42 -11.84
N ARG A 26 9.29 -3.32 -12.82
CA ARG A 26 9.79 -3.03 -14.16
C ARG A 26 8.91 -2.04 -14.92
N ARG A 27 7.64 -1.88 -14.51
CA ARG A 27 6.68 -1.03 -15.19
C ARG A 27 6.27 0.18 -14.36
N ALA A 28 7.11 0.54 -13.41
CA ALA A 28 6.81 1.65 -12.51
C ALA A 28 6.60 2.99 -13.23
N ARG A 29 7.31 3.20 -14.34
CA ARG A 29 7.23 4.45 -15.11
C ARG A 29 5.89 4.64 -15.83
N ASP A 30 5.23 3.54 -16.17
CA ASP A 30 3.97 3.60 -16.90
C ASP A 30 2.79 3.91 -15.99
N GLY A 31 3.01 3.98 -14.69
CA GLY A 31 1.97 4.21 -13.74
C GLY A 31 0.96 3.08 -13.62
N LYS A 32 1.23 1.98 -14.27
CA LYS A 32 0.33 0.82 -14.25
C LYS A 32 0.55 0.01 -12.97
N PHE A 33 -0.53 -0.51 -12.44
CA PHE A 33 -0.47 -1.37 -11.26
C PHE A 33 -1.35 -2.59 -11.48
N ILE A 34 -1.07 -3.64 -10.69
CA ILE A 34 -1.80 -4.89 -10.78
C ILE A 34 -3.11 -4.81 -10.00
N GLU A 35 -3.05 -4.25 -8.81
CA GLU A 35 -4.20 -4.24 -7.90
C GLU A 35 -4.05 -3.10 -6.90
N ILE A 36 -5.18 -2.50 -6.50
CA ILE A 36 -5.23 -1.52 -5.40
C ILE A 36 -5.72 -2.27 -4.17
N ILE A 37 -4.94 -2.25 -3.08
CA ILE A 37 -5.28 -2.99 -1.86
C ILE A 37 -5.54 -2.09 -0.66
N GLY A 38 -5.47 -0.78 -0.83
CA GLY A 38 -5.77 0.11 0.28
C GLY A 38 -5.51 1.56 -0.03
N THR A 39 -5.67 2.39 1.00
CA THR A 39 -5.43 3.83 0.92
C THR A 39 -4.68 4.30 2.16
N TYR A 40 -3.99 5.42 2.03
CA TYR A 40 -3.25 6.03 3.11
C TYR A 40 -3.30 7.54 2.97
N ASP A 41 -3.74 8.24 4.02
CA ASP A 41 -3.77 9.71 4.05
C ASP A 41 -2.94 10.19 5.24
N PRO A 42 -1.70 10.65 5.01
CA PRO A 42 -0.83 11.07 6.11
C PRO A 42 -1.32 12.32 6.83
N ARG A 43 -2.27 13.04 6.25
CA ARG A 43 -2.81 14.27 6.85
C ARG A 43 -3.97 13.99 7.81
N LYS A 44 -4.54 12.81 7.74
CA LYS A 44 -5.67 12.44 8.60
C LYS A 44 -5.16 12.00 9.97
N GLU A 45 -5.78 12.50 11.01
CA GLU A 45 -5.44 12.10 12.38
C GLU A 45 -6.09 10.76 12.72
N GLY A 46 -5.46 10.04 13.65
CA GLY A 46 -5.97 8.75 14.10
C GLY A 46 -5.74 7.68 13.06
N GLU A 47 -6.80 6.98 12.68
CA GLU A 47 -6.73 5.90 11.70
C GLU A 47 -6.65 6.48 10.29
N ASN A 48 -5.44 6.64 9.82
CA ASN A 48 -5.17 7.32 8.55
C ASN A 48 -4.91 6.35 7.39
N PHE A 49 -5.23 5.08 7.56
CA PHE A 49 -5.02 4.09 6.51
C PHE A 49 -6.15 3.07 6.50
N SER A 50 -6.31 2.44 5.35
CA SER A 50 -7.19 1.29 5.18
C SER A 50 -6.44 0.32 4.27
N ILE A 51 -6.37 -0.96 4.65
CA ILE A 51 -5.66 -1.96 3.86
C ILE A 51 -6.37 -3.30 3.95
N GLN A 52 -6.44 -3.99 2.81
CA GLN A 52 -6.95 -5.36 2.75
C GLN A 52 -5.80 -6.30 3.08
N LEU A 53 -5.67 -6.66 4.34
CA LEU A 53 -4.54 -7.48 4.80
C LEU A 53 -4.49 -8.85 4.15
N ASP A 54 -5.63 -9.45 3.86
CA ASP A 54 -5.69 -10.73 3.17
C ASP A 54 -5.02 -10.64 1.79
N ARG A 55 -5.26 -9.56 1.06
CA ARG A 55 -4.63 -9.36 -0.24
C ARG A 55 -3.15 -9.04 -0.08
N ALA A 56 -2.79 -8.21 0.88
CA ALA A 56 -1.38 -7.91 1.15
C ALA A 56 -0.61 -9.19 1.49
N ASP A 57 -1.18 -10.03 2.34
CA ASP A 57 -0.56 -11.29 2.73
C ASP A 57 -0.42 -12.24 1.54
N TYR A 58 -1.44 -12.29 0.69
CA TYR A 58 -1.36 -13.10 -0.53
C TYR A 58 -0.15 -12.68 -1.39
N TRP A 59 -0.02 -11.37 -1.64
CA TRP A 59 1.05 -10.88 -2.51
C TRP A 59 2.42 -11.07 -1.88
N VAL A 60 2.55 -10.83 -0.59
CA VAL A 60 3.81 -11.09 0.12
C VAL A 60 4.16 -12.57 0.05
N GLY A 61 3.15 -13.44 0.18
CA GLY A 61 3.34 -14.89 0.10
C GLY A 61 3.85 -15.36 -1.25
N VAL A 62 3.53 -14.63 -2.33
CA VAL A 62 4.03 -14.97 -3.66
C VAL A 62 5.28 -14.16 -4.07
N GLY A 63 5.88 -13.45 -3.11
CA GLY A 63 7.17 -12.81 -3.34
C GLY A 63 7.15 -11.31 -3.49
N ALA A 64 6.00 -10.65 -3.34
CA ALA A 64 5.94 -9.19 -3.41
C ALA A 64 6.67 -8.56 -2.24
N ARG A 65 7.37 -7.45 -2.49
CA ARG A 65 8.12 -6.74 -1.46
C ARG A 65 7.42 -5.43 -1.11
N PRO A 66 6.91 -5.30 0.13
CA PRO A 66 6.31 -4.04 0.56
C PRO A 66 7.40 -2.99 0.79
N SER A 67 7.10 -1.73 0.47
CA SER A 67 7.97 -0.63 0.82
C SER A 67 7.99 -0.47 2.34
N GLN A 68 8.95 0.29 2.85
CA GLN A 68 9.07 0.51 4.28
C GLN A 68 7.79 1.09 4.87
N THR A 69 7.21 2.08 4.21
CA THR A 69 5.97 2.71 4.67
C THR A 69 4.81 1.72 4.66
N VAL A 70 4.67 0.95 3.57
CA VAL A 70 3.61 -0.06 3.49
C VAL A 70 3.81 -1.13 4.55
N GLY A 71 5.05 -1.56 4.78
CA GLY A 71 5.36 -2.52 5.83
C GLY A 71 4.91 -2.03 7.20
N SER A 72 5.15 -0.75 7.50
CA SER A 72 4.69 -0.14 8.75
C SER A 72 3.17 -0.13 8.85
N ILE A 73 2.48 0.20 7.75
CA ILE A 73 1.02 0.19 7.71
C ILE A 73 0.49 -1.22 7.95
N MET A 74 1.07 -2.23 7.33
CA MET A 74 0.68 -3.61 7.53
C MET A 74 0.85 -4.04 8.98
N THR A 75 1.95 -3.65 9.62
CA THR A 75 2.20 -3.96 11.03
C THR A 75 1.14 -3.32 11.92
N LYS A 76 0.82 -2.06 11.69
CA LYS A 76 -0.22 -1.36 12.46
C LYS A 76 -1.59 -2.00 12.28
N ALA A 77 -1.91 -2.40 11.06
CA ALA A 77 -3.18 -3.04 10.76
C ALA A 77 -3.30 -4.38 11.47
N ARG A 78 -2.22 -5.16 11.51
CA ARG A 78 -2.21 -6.45 12.22
C ARG A 78 -2.41 -6.28 13.72
N LYS A 79 -1.77 -5.29 14.31
CA LYS A 79 -1.94 -4.99 15.74
C LYS A 79 -3.38 -4.63 16.06
N LYS A 80 -4.02 -3.90 15.17
CA LYS A 80 -5.40 -3.49 15.37
C LYS A 80 -6.36 -4.67 15.34
N ILE A 81 -6.11 -5.64 14.47
CA ILE A 81 -6.93 -6.84 14.37
C ILE A 81 -6.68 -7.77 15.55
N ALA A 82 -5.46 -7.81 16.05
CA ALA A 82 -5.06 -8.71 17.15
C ALA A 82 -5.60 -8.29 18.52
N VAL A 83 -6.15 -7.10 18.65
CA VAL A 83 -6.70 -6.60 19.93
C VAL A 83 -8.16 -7.07 20.17
#